data_0292cbbc71b430dcb00aeabcf002041f
#
_entry.id   0292cbbc71b430dcb00aeabcf002041f
#
_cell.length_a   1.000
_cell.length_b   1.000
_cell.length_c   1.000
_cell.angle_alpha   90.00
_cell.angle_beta   90.00
_cell.angle_gamma   90.00
#
_symmetry.space_group_name_H-M   'P 1'
#
loop_
_entity.id
_entity.type
_entity.pdbx_description
1 polymer ?
#
loop_
_entity_poly.entity_id
_entity_poly.type
_entity_poly.pdbx_seq_one_letter_code
_entity_poly.pdbx_strand_id
1 'polypeptide(L)'
;MAKEIAGLIKLQIKGGAANPAPPVGPALGSKGVNIMEFCKQFNARTQDKAGKVLPVVITVYVDKSFDFIVKTPPVAIQLLEAAKVKSGSDQPNRTKVATITEDQARQITEDKMVDLNCFTVESALKMVKGTARSMGIVVK
;
A
#
# COMPACT_ATOMS: atom_id res chain seq x y z
N MET A 1 15.60 11.54 -24.14
CA MET A 1 16.20 10.19 -23.99
C MET A 1 15.68 9.54 -22.72
N ALA A 2 15.42 8.25 -22.77
CA ALA A 2 15.04 7.51 -21.57
C ALA A 2 16.24 7.43 -20.61
N LYS A 3 16.01 7.73 -19.33
CA LYS A 3 17.03 7.59 -18.29
C LYS A 3 17.21 6.13 -17.93
N GLU A 4 18.44 5.72 -17.73
CA GLU A 4 18.74 4.37 -17.30
C GLU A 4 18.34 4.17 -15.83
N ILE A 5 17.59 3.09 -15.54
CA ILE A 5 17.09 2.79 -14.21
C ILE A 5 18.17 2.08 -13.41
N ALA A 6 18.59 2.67 -12.28
CA ALA A 6 19.53 2.03 -11.35
C ALA A 6 18.85 1.02 -10.45
N GLY A 7 17.59 1.22 -10.12
CA GLY A 7 16.84 0.29 -9.29
C GLY A 7 15.45 0.78 -8.91
N LEU A 8 14.69 -0.11 -8.31
CA LEU A 8 13.36 0.19 -7.77
C LEU A 8 13.37 0.00 -6.26
N ILE A 9 12.64 0.88 -5.56
CA ILE A 9 12.43 0.79 -4.13
C ILE A 9 10.92 0.77 -3.88
N LYS A 10 10.44 -0.18 -3.10
CA LYS A 10 9.02 -0.30 -2.74
C LYS A 10 8.88 -0.12 -1.24
N LEU A 11 8.09 0.85 -0.82
CA LEU A 11 7.87 1.19 0.58
C LEU A 11 6.40 1.38 0.87
N GLN A 12 6.03 1.23 2.15
CA GLN A 12 4.71 1.60 2.66
C GLN A 12 4.91 2.72 3.68
N ILE A 13 4.37 3.90 3.39
CA ILE A 13 4.58 5.11 4.19
C ILE A 13 3.22 5.74 4.49
N LYS A 14 3.06 6.25 5.70
CA LYS A 14 1.86 7.01 6.05
C LYS A 14 1.81 8.32 5.26
N GLY A 15 0.66 8.59 4.67
CA GLY A 15 0.44 9.82 3.91
C GLY A 15 0.66 11.06 4.75
N GLY A 16 1.38 12.04 4.20
CA GLY A 16 1.69 13.30 4.88
C GLY A 16 2.70 13.20 6.03
N ALA A 17 3.23 12.01 6.32
CA ALA A 17 4.10 11.75 7.47
C ALA A 17 5.43 11.09 7.12
N ALA A 18 5.89 11.22 5.86
CA ALA A 18 7.20 10.72 5.47
C ALA A 18 8.31 11.51 6.17
N ASN A 19 9.25 10.79 6.75
CA ASN A 19 10.42 11.36 7.42
C ASN A 19 11.66 10.50 7.17
N PRO A 20 12.87 11.02 7.45
CA PRO A 20 14.12 10.27 7.24
C PRO A 20 14.33 9.06 8.17
N ALA A 21 13.46 8.88 9.16
CA ALA A 21 13.54 7.73 10.06
C ALA A 21 13.26 6.41 9.32
N PRO A 22 13.71 5.25 9.82
CA PRO A 22 13.38 3.97 9.22
C PRO A 22 11.85 3.80 9.04
N PRO A 23 11.38 3.17 7.94
CA PRO A 23 12.16 2.46 6.92
C PRO A 23 12.64 3.32 5.74
N VAL A 24 12.28 4.58 5.68
CA VAL A 24 12.51 5.46 4.50
C VAL A 24 14.00 5.78 4.32
N GLY A 25 14.66 6.20 5.38
CA GLY A 25 16.05 6.63 5.34
C GLY A 25 17.00 5.57 4.80
N PRO A 26 17.08 4.38 5.42
CA PRO A 26 17.97 3.31 4.95
C PRO A 26 17.69 2.85 3.52
N ALA A 27 16.43 2.75 3.13
CA ALA A 27 16.03 2.30 1.80
C ALA A 27 16.47 3.27 0.70
N LEU A 28 16.26 4.56 0.91
CA LEU A 28 16.66 5.60 -0.05
C LEU A 28 18.18 5.86 0.01
N GLY A 29 18.76 5.84 1.19
CA GLY A 29 20.19 6.06 1.39
C GLY A 29 21.05 5.02 0.69
N SER A 30 20.61 3.77 0.65
CA SER A 30 21.32 2.69 -0.04
C SER A 30 21.44 2.91 -1.55
N LYS A 31 20.56 3.69 -2.13
CA LYS A 31 20.53 4.04 -3.56
C LYS A 31 21.06 5.45 -3.85
N GLY A 32 21.48 6.17 -2.83
CA GLY A 32 22.04 7.52 -2.99
C GLY A 32 21.03 8.61 -3.34
N VAL A 33 19.75 8.38 -3.04
CA VAL A 33 18.66 9.33 -3.30
C VAL A 33 18.61 10.38 -2.19
N ASN A 34 18.24 11.61 -2.53
CA ASN A 34 18.02 12.68 -1.56
C ASN A 34 16.74 12.43 -0.76
N ILE A 35 16.91 11.98 0.48
CA ILE A 35 15.80 11.58 1.37
C ILE A 35 14.90 12.77 1.71
N MET A 36 15.48 13.92 1.99
CA MET A 36 14.72 15.12 2.37
C MET A 36 13.82 15.60 1.25
N GLU A 37 14.32 15.62 0.03
CA GLU A 37 13.56 16.02 -1.15
C GLU A 37 12.40 15.05 -1.41
N PHE A 38 12.66 13.74 -1.31
CA PHE A 38 11.62 12.72 -1.43
C PHE A 38 10.53 12.92 -0.38
N CYS A 39 10.87 13.08 0.89
CA CYS A 39 9.91 13.29 1.95
C CYS A 39 9.04 14.54 1.70
N LYS A 40 9.66 15.62 1.28
CA LYS A 40 8.96 16.86 0.96
C LYS A 40 7.95 16.70 -0.17
N GLN A 41 8.36 16.08 -1.27
CA GLN A 41 7.49 15.83 -2.43
C GLN A 41 6.37 14.85 -2.10
N PHE A 42 6.69 13.78 -1.38
CA PHE A 42 5.70 12.79 -0.95
C PHE A 42 4.65 13.40 -0.05
N ASN A 43 5.05 14.15 0.97
CA ASN A 43 4.13 14.82 1.87
C ASN A 43 3.22 15.80 1.12
N ALA A 44 3.78 16.55 0.17
CA ALA A 44 2.99 17.47 -0.66
C ALA A 44 1.91 16.75 -1.48
N ARG A 45 2.24 15.58 -2.05
CA ARG A 45 1.30 14.80 -2.88
C ARG A 45 0.28 14.00 -2.08
N THR A 46 0.53 13.75 -0.82
CA THR A 46 -0.31 12.86 0.01
C THR A 46 -1.03 13.58 1.15
N GLN A 47 -1.11 14.91 1.12
CA GLN A 47 -1.79 15.70 2.16
C GLN A 47 -3.26 15.30 2.32
N ASP A 48 -3.96 15.08 1.22
CA ASP A 48 -5.38 14.67 1.19
C ASP A 48 -5.61 13.24 1.71
N LYS A 49 -4.54 12.45 1.79
CA LYS A 49 -4.58 11.07 2.27
C LYS A 49 -3.80 10.88 3.58
N ALA A 50 -3.69 11.95 4.35
CA ALA A 50 -2.98 11.94 5.63
C ALA A 50 -3.54 10.88 6.58
N GLY A 51 -2.66 10.16 7.27
CA GLY A 51 -3.01 9.10 8.20
C GLY A 51 -3.26 7.73 7.60
N LYS A 52 -3.38 7.61 6.26
CA LYS A 52 -3.49 6.32 5.59
C LYS A 52 -2.10 5.81 5.19
N VAL A 53 -1.89 4.50 5.31
CA VAL A 53 -0.67 3.87 4.81
C VAL A 53 -0.78 3.73 3.30
N LEU A 54 0.20 4.26 2.59
CA LEU A 54 0.22 4.27 1.12
C LEU A 54 1.45 3.51 0.61
N PRO A 55 1.27 2.54 -0.30
CA PRO A 55 2.38 1.92 -0.99
C PRO A 55 2.99 2.91 -1.98
N VAL A 56 4.31 3.00 -2.00
CA VAL A 56 5.06 3.86 -2.91
C VAL A 56 6.06 3.02 -3.67
N VAL A 57 6.10 3.19 -4.99
CA VAL A 57 7.13 2.61 -5.84
C VAL A 57 8.03 3.74 -6.32
N ILE A 58 9.28 3.71 -5.92
CA ILE A 58 10.28 4.72 -6.25
C ILE A 58 11.22 4.14 -7.31
N THR A 59 11.32 4.82 -8.45
CA THR A 59 12.27 4.48 -9.50
C THR A 59 13.49 5.37 -9.36
N VAL A 60 14.66 4.78 -9.15
CA VAL A 60 15.93 5.49 -9.03
C VAL A 60 16.70 5.35 -10.32
N TYR A 61 17.19 6.46 -10.85
CA TYR A 61 17.99 6.51 -12.07
C TYR A 61 19.49 6.58 -11.77
N VAL A 62 20.30 6.26 -12.77
CA VAL A 62 21.76 6.26 -12.65
C VAL A 62 22.33 7.64 -12.29
N ASP A 63 21.66 8.71 -12.70
CA ASP A 63 22.02 10.10 -12.37
C ASP A 63 21.60 10.52 -10.94
N LYS A 64 21.15 9.57 -10.11
CA LYS A 64 20.64 9.79 -8.74
C LYS A 64 19.34 10.59 -8.67
N SER A 65 18.70 10.87 -9.80
CA SER A 65 17.33 11.38 -9.80
C SER A 65 16.35 10.26 -9.48
N PHE A 66 15.14 10.62 -9.09
CA PHE A 66 14.10 9.65 -8.75
C PHE A 66 12.73 10.12 -9.23
N ASP A 67 11.89 9.15 -9.52
CA ASP A 67 10.45 9.34 -9.70
C ASP A 67 9.71 8.39 -8.77
N PHE A 68 8.52 8.75 -8.35
CA PHE A 68 7.72 7.87 -7.51
C PHE A 68 6.24 7.90 -7.88
N ILE A 69 5.60 6.76 -7.64
CA ILE A 69 4.17 6.55 -7.84
C ILE A 69 3.58 6.15 -6.51
N VAL A 70 2.54 6.87 -6.09
CA VAL A 70 1.77 6.55 -4.88
C VAL A 70 0.55 5.74 -5.30
N LYS A 71 0.40 4.56 -4.71
CA LYS A 71 -0.74 3.67 -4.96
C LYS A 71 -1.82 3.83 -3.89
N THR A 72 -2.97 3.21 -4.10
CA THR A 72 -4.04 3.18 -3.12
C THR A 72 -3.64 2.36 -1.88
N PRO A 73 -4.26 2.59 -0.70
CA PRO A 73 -3.92 1.84 0.51
C PRO A 73 -3.95 0.32 0.30
N PRO A 74 -3.07 -0.45 0.96
CA PRO A 74 -3.07 -1.91 0.83
C PRO A 74 -4.40 -2.53 1.27
N VAL A 75 -4.84 -3.55 0.54
CA VAL A 75 -6.10 -4.26 0.84
C VAL A 75 -6.11 -4.82 2.26
N ALA A 76 -4.97 -5.36 2.71
CA ALA A 76 -4.85 -5.90 4.06
C ALA A 76 -5.19 -4.88 5.14
N ILE A 77 -4.68 -3.66 5.02
CA ILE A 77 -4.94 -2.57 5.98
C ILE A 77 -6.40 -2.14 5.91
N GLN A 78 -6.98 -2.02 4.72
CA GLN A 78 -8.39 -1.67 4.55
C GLN A 78 -9.30 -2.74 5.17
N LEU A 79 -8.96 -4.02 5.03
CA LEU A 79 -9.69 -5.12 5.66
C LEU A 79 -9.62 -5.06 7.20
N LEU A 80 -8.46 -4.74 7.77
CA LEU A 80 -8.31 -4.58 9.21
C LEU A 80 -9.17 -3.41 9.74
N GLU A 81 -9.19 -2.30 9.02
CA GLU A 81 -10.02 -1.15 9.38
C GLU A 81 -11.52 -1.49 9.31
N ALA A 82 -11.95 -2.16 8.25
CA ALA A 82 -13.35 -2.58 8.09
C ALA A 82 -13.78 -3.59 9.17
N ALA A 83 -12.89 -4.49 9.54
CA ALA A 83 -13.12 -5.49 10.58
C ALA A 83 -12.94 -4.94 12.01
N LYS A 84 -12.37 -3.73 12.14
CA LYS A 84 -12.06 -3.08 13.43
C LYS A 84 -11.14 -3.91 14.32
N VAL A 85 -10.17 -4.58 13.72
CA VAL A 85 -9.14 -5.37 14.42
C VAL A 85 -7.76 -4.77 14.17
N LYS A 86 -6.84 -5.01 15.10
CA LYS A 86 -5.48 -4.47 15.03
C LYS A 86 -4.56 -5.29 14.13
N SER A 87 -4.75 -6.60 14.09
CA SER A 87 -3.94 -7.50 13.28
C SER A 87 -4.75 -8.70 12.80
N GLY A 88 -4.27 -9.35 11.75
CA GLY A 88 -4.83 -10.59 11.27
C GLY A 88 -4.51 -11.79 12.19
N SER A 89 -5.01 -12.96 11.80
CA SER A 89 -4.79 -14.20 12.54
C SER A 89 -3.38 -14.77 12.30
N ASP A 90 -2.78 -15.30 13.35
CA ASP A 90 -1.54 -16.08 13.25
C ASP A 90 -1.75 -17.42 12.55
N GLN A 91 -2.96 -17.96 12.66
CA GLN A 91 -3.36 -19.23 12.05
C GLN A 91 -4.68 -19.05 11.29
N PRO A 92 -4.67 -18.38 10.13
CA PRO A 92 -5.89 -17.99 9.42
C PRO A 92 -6.73 -19.18 8.93
N ASN A 93 -6.12 -20.34 8.74
CA ASN A 93 -6.80 -21.56 8.36
C ASN A 93 -7.60 -22.20 9.52
N ARG A 94 -7.24 -21.90 10.75
CA ARG A 94 -7.88 -22.48 11.96
C ARG A 94 -8.62 -21.44 12.78
N THR A 95 -7.99 -20.29 13.01
CA THR A 95 -8.53 -19.24 13.87
C THR A 95 -8.99 -18.06 13.02
N LYS A 96 -10.29 -17.75 13.04
CA LYS A 96 -10.87 -16.57 12.40
C LYS A 96 -10.96 -15.45 13.44
N VAL A 97 -10.48 -14.24 13.06
CA VAL A 97 -10.42 -13.10 13.99
C VAL A 97 -11.58 -12.14 13.83
N ALA A 98 -12.19 -12.11 12.64
CA ALA A 98 -13.29 -11.18 12.36
C ALA A 98 -14.13 -11.65 11.17
N THR A 99 -15.29 -11.03 11.03
CA THR A 99 -16.19 -11.21 9.89
C THR A 99 -16.57 -9.85 9.35
N ILE A 100 -16.51 -9.68 8.03
CA ILE A 100 -16.99 -8.48 7.35
C ILE A 100 -18.12 -8.84 6.39
N THR A 101 -18.93 -7.85 6.01
CA THR A 101 -20.00 -8.06 5.04
C THR A 101 -19.44 -8.00 3.62
N GLU A 102 -20.16 -8.62 2.69
CA GLU A 102 -19.79 -8.56 1.27
C GLU A 102 -19.82 -7.12 0.74
N ASP A 103 -20.72 -6.28 1.24
CA ASP A 103 -20.79 -4.86 0.86
C ASP A 103 -19.52 -4.10 1.27
N GLN A 104 -19.00 -4.36 2.46
CA GLN A 104 -17.72 -3.77 2.91
C GLN A 104 -16.56 -4.22 2.03
N ALA A 105 -16.50 -5.51 1.68
CA ALA A 105 -15.49 -6.03 0.78
C ALA A 105 -15.60 -5.43 -0.63
N ARG A 106 -16.81 -5.23 -1.12
CA ARG A 106 -17.08 -4.58 -2.41
C ARG A 106 -16.62 -3.14 -2.42
N GLN A 107 -16.86 -2.39 -1.36
CA GLN A 107 -16.40 -1.01 -1.21
C GLN A 107 -14.88 -0.91 -1.27
N ILE A 108 -14.17 -1.77 -0.54
CA ILE A 108 -12.71 -1.88 -0.60
C ILE A 108 -12.24 -2.20 -2.03
N THR A 109 -12.93 -3.10 -2.70
CA THR A 109 -12.63 -3.52 -4.06
C THR A 109 -12.76 -2.35 -5.03
N GLU A 110 -13.83 -1.58 -4.95
CA GLU A 110 -14.06 -0.41 -5.83
C GLU A 110 -12.97 0.64 -5.64
N ASP A 111 -12.59 0.94 -4.40
CA ASP A 111 -11.52 1.88 -4.10
C ASP A 111 -10.16 1.41 -4.65
N LYS A 112 -9.95 0.10 -4.72
CA LYS A 112 -8.69 -0.50 -5.17
C LYS A 112 -8.64 -0.80 -6.68
N MET A 113 -9.75 -0.66 -7.41
CA MET A 113 -9.82 -1.00 -8.84
C MET A 113 -8.76 -0.33 -9.70
N VAL A 114 -8.33 0.88 -9.32
CA VAL A 114 -7.30 1.64 -10.04
C VAL A 114 -5.97 0.88 -10.11
N ASP A 115 -5.63 0.13 -9.07
CA ASP A 115 -4.35 -0.58 -8.95
C ASP A 115 -4.47 -2.08 -9.25
N LEU A 116 -5.68 -2.61 -9.36
CA LEU A 116 -5.89 -4.04 -9.57
C LEU A 116 -5.81 -4.42 -11.05
N ASN A 117 -5.23 -5.60 -11.29
CA ASN A 117 -5.12 -6.19 -12.62
C ASN A 117 -6.35 -7.04 -12.94
N CYS A 118 -7.50 -6.41 -13.09
CA CYS A 118 -8.77 -7.07 -13.40
C CYS A 118 -9.68 -6.11 -14.17
N PHE A 119 -10.64 -6.66 -14.90
CA PHE A 119 -11.57 -5.88 -15.72
C PHE A 119 -12.93 -5.67 -15.06
N THR A 120 -13.30 -6.54 -14.13
CA THR A 120 -14.62 -6.48 -13.47
C THR A 120 -14.49 -6.37 -11.95
N VAL A 121 -15.48 -5.75 -11.32
CA VAL A 121 -15.55 -5.64 -9.86
C VAL A 121 -15.67 -7.03 -9.22
N GLU A 122 -16.38 -7.95 -9.86
CA GLU A 122 -16.54 -9.32 -9.35
C GLU A 122 -15.20 -10.09 -9.28
N SER A 123 -14.38 -9.95 -10.33
CA SER A 123 -13.03 -10.55 -10.34
C SER A 123 -12.14 -9.92 -9.26
N ALA A 124 -12.19 -8.61 -9.11
CA ALA A 124 -11.47 -7.89 -8.07
C ALA A 124 -11.94 -8.30 -6.67
N LEU A 125 -13.26 -8.49 -6.49
CA LEU A 125 -13.85 -8.94 -5.23
C LEU A 125 -13.31 -10.31 -4.81
N LYS A 126 -13.11 -11.22 -5.75
CA LYS A 126 -12.48 -12.52 -5.49
C LYS A 126 -11.06 -12.37 -4.97
N MET A 127 -10.29 -11.43 -5.52
CA MET A 127 -8.93 -11.12 -5.05
C MET A 127 -8.94 -10.59 -3.62
N VAL A 128 -9.85 -9.68 -3.29
CA VAL A 128 -10.02 -9.14 -1.93
C VAL A 128 -10.46 -10.23 -0.96
N LYS A 129 -11.41 -11.08 -1.34
CA LYS A 129 -11.85 -12.21 -0.53
C LYS A 129 -10.69 -13.18 -0.24
N GLY A 130 -9.84 -13.44 -1.22
CA GLY A 130 -8.62 -14.26 -1.05
C GLY A 130 -7.67 -13.67 -0.02
N THR A 131 -7.43 -12.36 -0.08
CA THR A 131 -6.61 -11.65 0.90
C THR A 131 -7.23 -11.73 2.31
N ALA A 132 -8.54 -11.51 2.43
CA ALA A 132 -9.26 -11.64 3.70
C ALA A 132 -9.13 -13.04 4.29
N ARG A 133 -9.28 -14.07 3.46
CA ARG A 133 -9.10 -15.46 3.87
C ARG A 133 -7.70 -15.73 4.42
N SER A 134 -6.67 -15.17 3.77
CA SER A 134 -5.29 -15.29 4.23
C SER A 134 -5.02 -14.60 5.57
N MET A 135 -5.87 -13.67 5.95
CA MET A 135 -5.78 -12.92 7.22
C MET A 135 -6.66 -13.49 8.33
N GLY A 136 -7.47 -14.50 8.03
CA GLY A 136 -8.43 -15.03 8.98
C GLY A 136 -9.71 -14.19 9.12
N ILE A 137 -10.04 -13.40 8.13
CA ILE A 137 -11.26 -12.60 8.05
C ILE A 137 -12.25 -13.31 7.13
N VAL A 138 -13.47 -13.52 7.64
CA VAL A 138 -14.54 -14.15 6.87
C VAL A 138 -15.40 -13.06 6.21
N VAL A 139 -15.70 -13.25 4.93
CA VAL A 139 -16.62 -12.39 4.18
C VAL A 139 -17.95 -13.12 4.02
N LYS A 140 -19.02 -12.51 4.51
CA LYS A 140 -20.38 -13.04 4.42
C LYS A 140 -21.28 -12.17 3.57
#